data_bc67282c14b3481219bb84e4eee3203e
#
_entry.id   bc67282c14b3481219bb84e4eee3203e
#
_cell.length_a   1.000
_cell.length_b   1.000
_cell.length_c   1.000
_cell.angle_alpha   90.00
_cell.angle_beta   90.00
_cell.angle_gamma   90.00
#
_symmetry.space_group_name_H-M   'P 1'
#
loop_
_entity.id
_entity.type
_entity.pdbx_description
1 polymer ?
#
loop_
_entity_poly.entity_id
_entity_poly.type
_entity_poly.pdbx_seq_one_letter_code
_entity_poly.pdbx_strand_id
1 'polypeptide(L)' 'MRATAPVLALLIGLTLLTGCSNPSVITLNDGREIQTLDRPEYDEEAGFYEFEGIDGKPGRVNKDQVRTVNEL' A
#
# COMPACT_ATOMS: atom_id res chain seq x y z
N MET A 1 -31.35 -12.13 -21.02
CA MET A 1 -30.34 -13.16 -20.96
C MET A 1 -28.98 -12.66 -21.39
N ARG A 2 -28.91 -12.09 -22.54
CA ARG A 2 -27.63 -11.62 -23.05
C ARG A 2 -27.04 -10.46 -22.26
N ALA A 3 -27.88 -9.73 -21.55
CA ALA A 3 -27.45 -8.57 -20.79
C ALA A 3 -26.75 -8.93 -19.48
N THR A 4 -26.84 -10.17 -19.03
CA THR A 4 -26.25 -10.56 -17.76
C THR A 4 -24.75 -10.78 -17.82
N ALA A 5 -24.23 -11.21 -18.96
CA ALA A 5 -22.80 -11.50 -19.09
C ALA A 5 -21.90 -10.28 -18.87
N PRO A 6 -22.18 -9.09 -19.45
CA PRO A 6 -21.36 -7.92 -19.21
C PRO A 6 -21.36 -7.46 -17.76
N VAL A 7 -22.50 -7.60 -17.07
CA VAL A 7 -22.59 -7.21 -15.68
C VAL A 7 -21.73 -8.11 -14.82
N LEU A 8 -21.71 -9.39 -15.11
CA LEU A 8 -20.91 -10.34 -14.36
C LEU A 8 -19.41 -10.05 -14.50
N ALA A 9 -18.98 -9.73 -15.71
CA ALA A 9 -17.59 -9.41 -15.96
C ALA A 9 -17.15 -8.15 -15.19
N LEU A 10 -18.02 -7.18 -15.08
CA LEU A 10 -17.74 -5.96 -14.35
C LEU A 10 -17.53 -6.23 -12.86
N LEU A 11 -18.35 -7.08 -12.27
CA LEU A 11 -18.21 -7.42 -10.86
C LEU A 11 -16.87 -8.12 -10.58
N ILE A 12 -16.44 -8.99 -11.45
CA ILE A 12 -15.15 -9.66 -11.29
C ILE A 12 -14.02 -8.66 -11.32
N GLY A 13 -14.08 -7.68 -12.20
CA GLY A 13 -13.05 -6.64 -12.28
C GLY A 13 -12.94 -5.83 -11.00
N LEU A 14 -14.07 -5.46 -10.40
CA LEU A 14 -14.08 -4.73 -9.15
C LEU A 14 -13.47 -5.54 -8.01
N THR A 15 -13.75 -6.82 -7.96
CA THR A 15 -13.20 -7.69 -6.92
C THR A 15 -11.68 -7.74 -7.00
N LEU A 16 -11.12 -7.81 -8.19
CA LEU A 16 -9.68 -7.83 -8.37
C LEU A 16 -9.02 -6.54 -7.87
N LEU A 17 -9.65 -5.40 -8.11
CA LEU A 17 -9.11 -4.12 -7.65
C LEU A 17 -9.04 -4.03 -6.14
N THR A 18 -10.07 -4.52 -5.45
CA THR A 18 -10.11 -4.45 -3.99
C THR A 18 -9.11 -5.38 -3.31
N GLY A 19 -8.60 -6.39 -4.02
CA GLY A 19 -7.66 -7.35 -3.44
C GLY A 19 -6.22 -6.91 -3.43
N CYS A 20 -5.90 -5.70 -3.88
CA CYS A 20 -4.50 -5.28 -4.06
C CYS A 20 -3.93 -4.43 -2.94
N SER A 21 -4.72 -4.05 -1.94
CA SER A 21 -4.27 -3.18 -0.86
C SER A 21 -3.77 -3.97 0.33
N ASN A 22 -2.61 -3.58 0.86
CA ASN A 22 -2.04 -4.18 2.06
C ASN A 22 -1.59 -3.08 3.02
N PRO A 23 -2.53 -2.51 3.81
CA PRO A 23 -2.19 -1.44 4.73
C PRO A 23 -1.10 -1.86 5.72
N SER A 24 -0.21 -0.95 6.02
CA SER A 24 0.93 -1.24 6.88
C SER A 24 1.22 -0.08 7.82
N VAL A 25 2.08 -0.33 8.81
CA VAL A 25 2.59 0.69 9.71
C VAL A 25 4.11 0.65 9.66
N ILE A 26 4.73 1.80 9.38
CA ILE A 26 6.16 1.97 9.44
C ILE A 26 6.50 2.61 10.78
N THR A 27 7.29 1.93 11.61
CA THR A 27 7.75 2.48 12.87
C THR A 27 9.15 3.03 12.69
N LEU A 28 9.34 4.29 13.03
CA LEU A 28 10.63 4.96 12.90
C LEU A 28 11.46 4.78 14.17
N ASN A 29 12.75 5.05 14.06
CA ASN A 29 13.69 4.91 15.19
C ASN A 29 13.37 5.84 16.35
N ASP A 30 12.73 6.98 16.07
CA ASP A 30 12.35 7.94 17.11
C ASP A 30 11.00 7.60 17.77
N GLY A 31 10.36 6.51 17.36
CA GLY A 31 9.10 6.07 17.93
C GLY A 31 7.85 6.52 17.16
N ARG A 32 8.00 7.37 16.16
CA ARG A 32 6.85 7.78 15.35
C ARG A 32 6.39 6.64 14.47
N GLU A 33 5.09 6.65 14.15
CA GLU A 33 4.49 5.63 13.30
C GLU A 33 3.82 6.29 12.11
N ILE A 34 4.02 5.69 10.93
CA ILE A 34 3.41 6.16 9.69
C ILE A 34 2.50 5.06 9.17
N GLN A 35 1.20 5.36 9.04
CA GLN A 35 0.26 4.42 8.45
C GLN A 35 0.25 4.58 6.95
N THR A 36 0.21 3.46 6.24
CA THR A 36 0.19 3.45 4.78
C THR A 36 -1.05 2.73 4.29
N LEU A 37 -1.48 3.06 3.07
CA LEU A 37 -2.60 2.38 2.42
C LEU A 37 -2.17 1.09 1.73
N ASP A 38 -0.88 0.95 1.44
CA ASP A 38 -0.34 -0.20 0.73
C ASP A 38 0.90 -0.72 1.45
N ARG A 39 1.44 -1.80 0.93
CA ARG A 39 2.71 -2.33 1.44
C ARG A 39 3.83 -1.42 0.94
N PRO A 40 4.67 -0.88 1.84
CA PRO A 40 5.82 -0.08 1.41
C PRO A 40 6.77 -0.90 0.55
N GLU A 41 7.28 -0.27 -0.50
CA GLU A 41 8.25 -0.89 -1.40
C GLU A 41 9.64 -0.34 -1.12
N TYR A 42 10.60 -1.23 -1.01
CA TYR A 42 11.97 -0.84 -0.77
C TYR A 42 12.71 -0.64 -2.10
N ASP A 43 13.29 0.55 -2.27
CA ASP A 43 14.13 0.88 -3.41
C ASP A 43 15.58 0.70 -3.00
N GLU A 44 16.20 -0.39 -3.43
CA GLU A 44 17.58 -0.70 -3.06
C GLU A 44 18.56 0.33 -3.56
N GLU A 45 18.33 0.90 -4.73
CA GLU A 45 19.25 1.85 -5.32
C GLU A 45 19.26 3.18 -4.56
N ALA A 46 18.08 3.64 -4.19
CA ALA A 46 17.94 4.92 -3.50
C ALA A 46 18.03 4.81 -1.98
N GLY A 47 17.77 3.63 -1.43
CA GLY A 47 17.80 3.42 0.01
C GLY A 47 16.59 3.98 0.74
N PHE A 48 15.43 4.03 0.08
CA PHE A 48 14.19 4.55 0.63
C PHE A 48 13.08 3.51 0.53
N TYR A 49 12.14 3.59 1.47
CA TYR A 49 10.85 2.94 1.35
C TYR A 49 9.86 3.91 0.74
N GLU A 50 9.16 3.48 -0.29
CA GLU A 50 8.13 4.28 -0.95
C GLU A 50 6.76 3.69 -0.63
N PHE A 51 5.78 4.54 -0.37
CA PHE A 51 4.45 4.09 0.05
C PHE A 51 3.41 5.15 -0.28
N GLU A 52 2.15 4.77 -0.20
CA GLU A 52 1.03 5.70 -0.28
C GLU A 52 0.52 5.94 1.13
N GLY A 53 0.51 7.20 1.55
CA GLY A 53 0.03 7.58 2.87
C GLY A 53 -1.49 7.53 2.97
N ILE A 54 -2.00 7.63 4.20
CA ILE A 54 -3.45 7.57 4.43
C ILE A 54 -4.21 8.72 3.78
N ASP A 55 -3.51 9.81 3.44
CA ASP A 55 -4.09 10.93 2.71
C ASP A 55 -4.11 10.71 1.19
N GLY A 56 -3.66 9.55 0.72
CA GLY A 56 -3.61 9.24 -0.69
C GLY A 56 -2.42 9.80 -1.43
N LYS A 57 -1.48 10.42 -0.73
CA LYS A 57 -0.30 11.01 -1.36
C LYS A 57 0.90 10.10 -1.24
N PRO A 58 1.80 10.10 -2.23
CA PRO A 58 3.01 9.30 -2.15
C PRO A 58 3.94 9.82 -1.07
N GLY A 59 4.61 8.91 -0.37
CA GLY A 59 5.56 9.24 0.66
C GLY A 59 6.82 8.41 0.52
N ARG A 60 7.89 8.87 1.15
CA ARG A 60 9.17 8.17 1.20
C ARG A 60 9.80 8.33 2.56
N VAL A 61 10.53 7.31 3.00
CA VAL A 61 11.28 7.38 4.24
C VAL A 61 12.60 6.64 4.05
N ASN A 62 13.68 7.21 4.57
CA ASN A 62 15.00 6.62 4.47
C ASN A 62 15.05 5.32 5.29
N LYS A 63 15.66 4.28 4.72
CA LYS A 63 15.76 2.98 5.40
C LYS A 63 16.43 3.07 6.76
N ASP A 64 17.37 3.99 6.91
CA ASP A 64 18.11 4.13 8.17
C ASP A 64 17.24 4.71 9.30
N GLN A 65 16.12 5.31 8.95
CA GLN A 65 15.17 5.84 9.93
C GLN A 65 14.09 4.82 10.30
N VAL A 66 13.99 3.72 9.58
CA VAL A 66 12.93 2.73 9.77
C VAL A 66 13.40 1.66 10.75
N ARG A 67 12.60 1.43 11.79
CA ARG A 67 12.84 0.36 12.73
C ARG A 67 12.15 -0.91 12.29
N THR A 68 10.86 -0.82 11.99
CA THR A 68 10.07 -1.97 11.53
C THR A 68 9.01 -1.55 10.53
N VAL A 69 8.59 -2.51 9.71
CA VAL A 69 7.45 -2.37 8.82
C VAL A 69 6.54 -3.55 9.08
N ASN A 70 5.31 -3.30 9.53
CA ASN A 70 4.36 -4.35 9.86
C ASN A 70 3.06 -4.15 9.11
N GLU A 71 2.49 -5.22 8.61
CA GLU A 71 1.15 -5.18 8.01
C GLU A 71 0.09 -5.08 9.10
N LEU A 72 -0.96 -4.34 8.82
CA LEU A 72 -2.10 -4.21 9.73
C LEU A 72 -3.04 -5.39 9.64
#